data_6d1a10bc9def0e87908c7754760b3dba
#
_entry.id   6d1a10bc9def0e87908c7754760b3dba
#
_cell.length_a   1.000
_cell.length_b   1.000
_cell.length_c   1.000
_cell.angle_alpha   90.00
_cell.angle_beta   90.00
_cell.angle_gamma   90.00
#
_symmetry.space_group_name_H-M   'P 1'
#
loop_
_entity.id
_entity.type
_entity.pdbx_description
1 polymer ?
#
loop_
_entity_poly.entity_id
_entity_poly.type
_entity_poly.pdbx_seq_one_letter_code
_entity_poly.pdbx_strand_id
1 'polypeptide(L)'
;MDLPNIVAMYRIKNEERWIKKSLESVLEICSEVVILDDGSTDNTVEICQSFDKVDVTHQTNLPTDEVRDMTKLLKMTIKKKPEYILAFDGDEILAPN
;
A
#
# COMPACT_ATOMS: atom_id res chain seq x y z
N MET A 1 -26.42 -5.33 -0.64
CA MET A 1 -25.42 -6.36 -0.33
C MET A 1 -24.12 -5.70 0.06
N ASP A 2 -23.60 -6.03 1.22
CA ASP A 2 -22.35 -5.42 1.69
C ASP A 2 -21.17 -6.08 0.99
N LEU A 3 -20.26 -5.25 0.50
CA LEU A 3 -19.01 -5.75 -0.06
C LEU A 3 -18.06 -6.17 1.06
N PRO A 4 -17.25 -7.19 0.85
CA PRO A 4 -16.26 -7.57 1.86
C PRO A 4 -15.26 -6.43 2.11
N ASN A 5 -14.76 -6.37 3.33
CA ASN A 5 -13.70 -5.41 3.68
C ASN A 5 -12.36 -5.96 3.22
N ILE A 6 -11.91 -5.53 2.06
CA ILE A 6 -10.62 -5.92 1.49
C ILE A 6 -9.65 -4.76 1.69
N VAL A 7 -8.53 -5.04 2.36
CA VAL A 7 -7.48 -4.05 2.56
C VAL A 7 -6.24 -4.49 1.79
N ALA A 8 -5.74 -3.60 0.95
CA ALA A 8 -4.50 -3.83 0.22
C ALA A 8 -3.31 -3.37 1.06
N MET A 9 -2.18 -4.05 0.94
CA MET A 9 -0.95 -3.61 1.58
C MET A 9 0.21 -3.62 0.59
N TYR A 10 1.06 -2.60 0.71
CA TYR A 10 2.23 -2.41 -0.13
C TYR A 10 3.47 -2.10 0.72
N ARG A 11 4.59 -2.71 0.34
CA ARG A 11 5.91 -2.24 0.75
C ARG A 11 6.59 -1.69 -0.50
N ILE A 12 6.89 -0.40 -0.50
CA ILE A 12 7.37 0.28 -1.71
C ILE A 12 8.58 1.17 -1.44
N LYS A 13 9.30 1.46 -2.52
CA LYS A 13 10.37 2.46 -2.52
C LYS A 13 10.54 2.98 -3.95
N ASN A 14 10.47 4.31 -4.12
CA ASN A 14 10.68 4.99 -5.40
C ASN A 14 9.82 4.41 -6.54
N GLU A 15 8.51 4.44 -6.34
CA GLU A 15 7.52 3.95 -7.30
C GLU A 15 6.67 5.07 -7.91
N GLU A 16 7.16 6.32 -7.95
CA GLU A 16 6.35 7.45 -8.42
C GLU A 16 5.79 7.26 -9.82
N ARG A 17 6.47 6.47 -10.65
CA ARG A 17 6.05 6.22 -12.03
C ARG A 17 4.74 5.42 -12.13
N TRP A 18 4.52 4.49 -11.19
CA TRP A 18 3.44 3.51 -11.28
C TRP A 18 2.42 3.56 -10.15
N ILE A 19 2.80 4.12 -8.99
CA ILE A 19 2.00 3.96 -7.78
C ILE A 19 0.59 4.56 -7.92
N LYS A 20 0.44 5.68 -8.62
CA LYS A 20 -0.88 6.28 -8.80
C LYS A 20 -1.82 5.33 -9.54
N LYS A 21 -1.36 4.77 -10.65
CA LYS A 21 -2.17 3.81 -11.42
C LYS A 21 -2.47 2.55 -10.63
N SER A 22 -1.49 2.05 -9.88
CA SER A 22 -1.68 0.89 -9.02
C SER A 22 -2.78 1.15 -8.01
N LEU A 23 -2.71 2.28 -7.28
CA LEU A 23 -3.69 2.65 -6.26
C LEU A 23 -5.08 2.85 -6.86
N GLU A 24 -5.18 3.53 -7.99
CA GLU A 24 -6.46 3.73 -8.66
C GLU A 24 -7.11 2.39 -9.01
N SER A 25 -6.32 1.42 -9.46
CA SER A 25 -6.84 0.10 -9.82
C SER A 25 -7.29 -0.72 -8.61
N VAL A 26 -6.51 -0.72 -7.52
CA VAL A 26 -6.86 -1.53 -6.35
C VAL A 26 -8.00 -0.91 -5.54
N LEU A 27 -8.14 0.42 -5.53
CA LEU A 27 -9.21 1.08 -4.80
C LEU A 27 -10.60 0.86 -5.43
N GLU A 28 -10.68 0.28 -6.62
CA GLU A 28 -11.95 -0.16 -7.18
C GLU A 28 -12.52 -1.36 -6.43
N ILE A 29 -11.67 -2.19 -5.81
CA ILE A 29 -12.12 -3.39 -5.09
C ILE A 29 -11.76 -3.37 -3.61
N CYS A 30 -10.79 -2.58 -3.20
CA CYS A 30 -10.35 -2.49 -1.81
C CYS A 30 -10.98 -1.28 -1.12
N SER A 31 -11.34 -1.45 0.15
CA SER A 31 -11.90 -0.37 0.95
C SER A 31 -10.83 0.61 1.43
N GLU A 32 -9.63 0.10 1.69
CA GLU A 32 -8.49 0.88 2.18
C GLU A 32 -7.19 0.28 1.69
N VAL A 33 -6.12 1.08 1.73
CA VAL A 33 -4.76 0.66 1.39
C VAL A 33 -3.82 1.07 2.50
N VAL A 34 -2.94 0.17 2.92
CA VAL A 34 -1.89 0.45 3.90
C VAL A 34 -0.53 0.33 3.20
N ILE A 35 0.28 1.35 3.32
CA ILE A 35 1.58 1.41 2.64
C ILE A 35 2.70 1.61 3.66
N LEU A 36 3.73 0.79 3.55
CA LEU A 36 5.02 1.04 4.20
C LEU A 36 5.99 1.48 3.12
N ASP A 37 6.38 2.75 3.17
CA ASP A 37 7.37 3.31 2.27
C ASP A 37 8.75 3.21 2.88
N ASP A 38 9.66 2.51 2.21
CA ASP A 38 11.00 2.21 2.72
C ASP A 38 12.03 3.23 2.22
N GLY A 39 11.76 4.51 2.46
CA GLY A 39 12.74 5.56 2.21
C GLY A 39 12.75 6.12 0.80
N SER A 40 11.59 6.30 0.17
CA SER A 40 11.51 6.94 -1.14
C SER A 40 12.08 8.35 -1.09
N THR A 41 12.84 8.69 -2.13
CA THR A 41 13.44 10.02 -2.33
C THR A 41 12.75 10.80 -3.45
N ASP A 42 11.83 10.17 -4.15
CA ASP A 42 11.01 10.77 -5.20
C ASP A 42 9.64 11.22 -4.66
N ASN A 43 8.66 11.42 -5.51
CA ASN A 43 7.32 11.87 -5.13
C ASN A 43 6.37 10.75 -4.72
N THR A 44 6.86 9.54 -4.48
CA THR A 44 6.03 8.38 -4.13
C THR A 44 5.12 8.67 -2.93
N VAL A 45 5.68 9.17 -1.83
CA VAL A 45 4.93 9.43 -0.59
C VAL A 45 3.84 10.48 -0.83
N GLU A 46 4.17 11.56 -1.51
CA GLU A 46 3.21 12.64 -1.81
C GLU A 46 2.03 12.12 -2.63
N ILE A 47 2.32 11.29 -3.62
CA ILE A 47 1.27 10.68 -4.45
C ILE A 47 0.35 9.81 -3.60
N CYS A 48 0.92 8.96 -2.75
CA CYS A 48 0.14 8.09 -1.87
C CYS A 48 -0.73 8.91 -0.91
N GLN A 49 -0.19 9.98 -0.34
CA GLN A 49 -0.91 10.83 0.60
C GLN A 49 -2.06 11.61 -0.06
N SER A 50 -2.09 11.71 -1.38
CA SER A 50 -3.17 12.38 -2.09
C SER A 50 -4.47 11.58 -2.12
N PHE A 51 -4.44 10.31 -1.72
CA PHE A 51 -5.61 9.43 -1.68
C PHE A 51 -6.15 9.33 -0.25
N ASP A 52 -7.43 9.63 -0.07
CA ASP A 52 -8.07 9.63 1.26
C ASP A 52 -8.05 8.25 1.93
N LYS A 53 -8.11 7.18 1.15
CA LYS A 53 -8.23 5.82 1.66
C LYS A 53 -6.89 5.12 1.78
N VAL A 54 -5.81 5.85 1.66
CA VAL A 54 -4.44 5.31 1.73
C VAL A 54 -3.76 5.82 2.98
N ASP A 55 -3.29 4.88 3.80
CA ASP A 55 -2.55 5.15 5.03
C ASP A 55 -1.08 4.83 4.78
N VAL A 56 -0.24 5.85 4.79
CA VAL A 56 1.19 5.75 4.45
C VAL A 56 2.05 5.94 5.68
N THR A 57 2.97 5.01 5.91
CA THR A 57 4.06 5.18 6.86
C THR A 57 5.38 5.23 6.10
N HIS A 58 6.11 6.30 6.26
CA HIS A 58 7.43 6.49 5.64
C HIS A 58 8.51 6.22 6.68
N GLN A 59 9.49 5.38 6.32
CA GLN A 59 10.65 5.13 7.17
C GLN A 59 11.94 5.43 6.40
N THR A 60 12.92 6.02 7.10
CA THR A 60 14.20 6.40 6.51
C THR A 60 15.35 5.87 7.36
N ASN A 61 16.53 5.77 6.72
CA ASN A 61 17.79 5.46 7.41
C ASN A 61 17.80 4.12 8.15
N LEU A 62 16.96 3.18 7.71
CA LEU A 62 16.95 1.83 8.26
C LEU A 62 17.65 0.87 7.29
N PRO A 63 18.43 -0.09 7.82
CA PRO A 63 18.95 -1.17 6.98
C PRO A 63 17.78 -1.95 6.35
N THR A 64 18.00 -2.45 5.14
CA THR A 64 16.98 -3.27 4.48
C THR A 64 16.73 -4.53 5.28
N ASP A 65 15.45 -4.77 5.63
CA ASP A 65 15.02 -5.94 6.37
C ASP A 65 13.57 -6.25 6.00
N GLU A 66 13.42 -7.17 5.06
CA GLU A 66 12.09 -7.51 4.55
C GLU A 66 11.19 -8.14 5.61
N VAL A 67 11.75 -9.00 6.46
CA VAL A 67 10.96 -9.66 7.51
C VAL A 67 10.42 -8.64 8.51
N ARG A 68 11.29 -7.73 8.96
CA ARG A 68 10.88 -6.64 9.87
C ARG A 68 9.76 -5.81 9.23
N ASP A 69 9.98 -5.40 7.97
CA ASP A 69 9.06 -4.50 7.27
C ASP A 69 7.72 -5.18 7.00
N MET A 70 7.74 -6.43 6.54
CA MET A 70 6.50 -7.16 6.29
C MET A 70 5.73 -7.44 7.58
N THR A 71 6.42 -7.71 8.68
CA THR A 71 5.80 -7.89 9.99
C THR A 71 5.12 -6.60 10.45
N LYS A 72 5.81 -5.47 10.31
CA LYS A 72 5.25 -4.16 10.65
C LYS A 72 4.04 -3.82 9.78
N LEU A 73 4.16 -4.01 8.47
CA LEU A 73 3.09 -3.74 7.52
C LEU A 73 1.86 -4.60 7.81
N LEU A 74 2.06 -5.88 8.08
CA LEU A 74 0.95 -6.78 8.40
C LEU A 74 0.23 -6.35 9.68
N LYS A 75 0.97 -5.96 10.72
CA LYS A 75 0.36 -5.45 11.97
C LYS A 75 -0.47 -4.20 11.72
N MET A 76 0.03 -3.27 10.91
CA MET A 76 -0.70 -2.06 10.54
C MET A 76 -1.98 -2.39 9.78
N THR A 77 -1.91 -3.37 8.87
CA THR A 77 -3.02 -3.77 8.03
C THR A 77 -4.12 -4.47 8.86
N ILE A 78 -3.74 -5.32 9.79
CA ILE A 78 -4.67 -6.04 10.67
C ILE A 78 -5.49 -5.06 11.52
N LYS A 79 -4.93 -3.92 11.89
CA LYS A 79 -5.65 -2.89 12.66
C LYS A 79 -6.86 -2.33 11.92
N LYS A 80 -6.89 -2.44 10.61
CA LYS A 80 -8.04 -2.02 9.78
C LYS A 80 -9.18 -3.04 9.81
N LYS A 81 -8.99 -4.17 10.49
CA LYS A 81 -9.98 -5.26 10.62
C LYS A 81 -10.46 -5.78 9.27
N PRO A 82 -9.54 -6.17 8.37
CA PRO A 82 -9.94 -6.66 7.06
C PRO A 82 -10.55 -8.04 7.11
N GLU A 83 -11.46 -8.32 6.19
CA GLU A 83 -11.91 -9.69 5.91
C GLU A 83 -10.90 -10.40 5.01
N TYR A 84 -10.30 -9.65 4.07
CA TYR A 84 -9.26 -10.14 3.17
C TYR A 84 -8.12 -9.14 3.09
N ILE A 85 -6.91 -9.63 2.99
CA ILE A 85 -5.71 -8.82 2.78
C ILE A 85 -5.12 -9.20 1.43
N LEU A 86 -4.87 -8.18 0.59
CA LEU A 86 -4.18 -8.36 -0.69
C LEU A 86 -2.84 -7.63 -0.64
N ALA A 87 -1.77 -8.34 -0.95
CA ALA A 87 -0.43 -7.75 -1.00
C ALA A 87 -0.06 -7.44 -2.46
N PHE A 88 0.41 -6.22 -2.70
CA PHE A 88 0.81 -5.75 -4.03
C PHE A 88 2.19 -5.14 -4.01
N ASP A 89 2.87 -5.22 -5.17
CA ASP A 89 4.04 -4.40 -5.44
C ASP A 89 3.61 -3.08 -6.07
N GLY A 90 4.43 -2.03 -5.90
CA GLY A 90 4.05 -0.68 -6.33
C GLY A 90 3.86 -0.50 -7.82
N ASP A 91 4.33 -1.42 -8.63
CA ASP A 91 4.18 -1.41 -10.09
C ASP A 91 3.09 -2.35 -10.60
N GLU A 92 2.38 -3.04 -9.70
CA GLU A 92 1.27 -3.89 -10.08
C GLU A 92 0.00 -3.08 -10.31
N ILE A 93 -0.69 -3.36 -11.40
CA ILE A 93 -1.94 -2.71 -11.76
C ILE A 93 -2.98 -3.81 -12.01
N LEU A 94 -4.12 -3.73 -11.33
CA LEU A 94 -5.20 -4.65 -11.57
C LEU A 94 -5.84 -4.33 -12.92
N ALA A 95 -5.84 -5.30 -13.82
CA ALA A 95 -6.45 -5.14 -15.12
C ALA A 95 -7.91 -5.57 -15.07
N PRO A 96 -8.83 -4.85 -15.70
CA PRO A 96 -10.19 -5.35 -15.88
C PRO A 96 -10.17 -6.56 -16.80
N ASN A 97 -11.03 -7.52 -16.50
CA ASN A 97 -11.19 -8.67 -17.36
C ASN A 97 -12.01 -8.33 -18.57
#